data_eed2ad7ad205bedd5e61ab840190ca92
#
_entry.id   eed2ad7ad205bedd5e61ab840190ca92
#
_cell.length_a   1.000
_cell.length_b   1.000
_cell.length_c   1.000
_cell.angle_alpha   90.00
_cell.angle_beta   90.00
_cell.angle_gamma   90.00
#
_symmetry.space_group_name_H-M   'P 1'
#
loop_
_entity.id
_entity.type
_entity.pdbx_description
1 polymer ?
#
loop_
_entity_poly.entity_id
_entity_poly.type
_entity_poly.pdbx_seq_one_letter_code
_entity_poly.pdbx_strand_id
1 'polypeptide(L)'
;MAVFWRNYSVQQSSAPAVMAVERAADTSAFTQTRAIHCNTDATYEVTFSGDSSSVTMDLKEGVTYPFSLTNITDSGSSALSAGQITLLY
;
A
#
# COMPACT_ATOMS: atom_id res chain seq x y z
N MET A 1 -26.35 1.57 19.44
CA MET A 1 -25.82 1.52 19.37
C MET A 1 -24.91 1.81 19.43
N ALA A 2 -24.77 2.00 19.39
CA ALA A 2 -23.89 2.24 19.22
C ALA A 2 -23.07 1.70 19.45
N VAL A 3 -23.01 1.36 19.63
CA VAL A 3 -22.36 0.80 19.84
C VAL A 3 -21.46 0.55 19.16
N PHE A 4 -21.21 0.41 18.84
CA PHE A 4 -20.36 0.07 18.12
C PHE A 4 -19.30 0.90 17.91
N TRP A 5 -19.20 1.84 18.31
CA TRP A 5 -18.25 2.75 18.27
C TRP A 5 -17.02 2.33 18.83
N ARG A 6 -17.11 1.60 19.78
CA ARG A 6 -16.02 1.12 20.48
C ARG A 6 -15.07 0.48 19.58
N ASN A 7 -15.44 0.21 18.43
CA ASN A 7 -14.58 -0.43 17.46
C ASN A 7 -13.99 0.49 16.49
N TYR A 8 -14.01 1.76 16.74
CA TYR A 8 -13.61 2.69 15.77
C TYR A 8 -12.17 2.58 15.33
N SER A 9 -11.24 2.31 16.23
CA SER A 9 -9.85 2.19 15.82
C SER A 9 -9.63 0.97 14.93
N VAL A 10 -10.34 -0.11 15.20
CA VAL A 10 -10.27 -1.29 14.34
C VAL A 10 -10.91 -1.01 13.01
N GLN A 11 -12.03 -0.33 13.03
CA GLN A 11 -12.73 -0.03 11.80
C GLN A 11 -11.98 0.94 10.91
N GLN A 12 -11.17 1.80 11.48
CA GLN A 12 -10.37 2.69 10.67
C GLN A 12 -9.37 1.96 9.83
N SER A 13 -8.79 0.86 10.33
CA SER A 13 -7.83 0.09 9.55
C SER A 13 -8.50 -0.62 8.38
N SER A 14 -9.81 -0.82 8.44
CA SER A 14 -10.57 -1.44 7.35
C SER A 14 -11.52 -0.46 6.67
N ALA A 15 -11.40 0.83 6.96
CA ALA A 15 -12.24 1.85 6.33
C ALA A 15 -12.00 1.86 4.81
N PRO A 16 -13.04 2.07 4.02
CA PRO A 16 -12.89 2.10 2.57
C PRO A 16 -11.94 3.21 2.14
N ALA A 17 -11.18 2.94 1.11
CA ALA A 17 -10.37 3.97 0.49
C ALA A 17 -11.30 4.97 -0.22
N VAL A 18 -10.93 6.22 -0.18
CA VAL A 18 -11.70 7.29 -0.84
C VAL A 18 -10.97 7.86 -2.05
N MET A 19 -9.74 7.44 -2.28
CA MET A 19 -8.93 7.94 -3.39
C MET A 19 -7.96 6.88 -3.85
N ALA A 20 -7.81 6.73 -5.16
CA ALA A 20 -6.86 5.82 -5.76
C ALA A 20 -5.86 6.62 -6.58
N VAL A 21 -4.57 6.34 -6.39
CA VAL A 21 -3.49 7.03 -7.08
C VAL A 21 -2.54 5.99 -7.65
N GLU A 22 -2.27 6.09 -8.95
CA GLU A 22 -1.30 5.21 -9.59
C GLU A 22 0.10 5.58 -9.09
N ARG A 23 0.85 4.57 -8.66
CA ARG A 23 2.23 4.80 -8.21
C ARG A 23 3.07 5.20 -9.42
N ALA A 24 3.60 6.39 -9.38
CA ALA A 24 4.46 6.89 -10.44
C ALA A 24 5.82 6.18 -10.41
N ALA A 25 6.57 6.29 -11.49
CA ALA A 25 7.92 5.75 -11.59
C ALA A 25 8.88 6.59 -10.75
N ASP A 26 8.87 6.37 -9.44
CA ASP A 26 9.54 7.18 -8.45
C ASP A 26 9.97 6.30 -7.29
N THR A 27 10.98 6.72 -6.55
CA THR A 27 11.43 6.02 -5.35
C THR A 27 11.14 6.80 -4.08
N SER A 28 10.49 7.96 -4.19
CA SER A 28 10.16 8.79 -3.04
C SER A 28 9.05 8.18 -2.19
N ALA A 29 9.09 8.43 -0.90
CA ALA A 29 8.02 8.03 -0.01
C ALA A 29 6.75 8.81 -0.33
N PHE A 30 5.61 8.21 0.01
CA PHE A 30 4.30 8.84 -0.20
C PHE A 30 3.51 8.85 1.11
N THR A 31 2.37 9.51 1.08
CA THR A 31 1.48 9.55 2.23
C THR A 31 0.99 8.12 2.53
N GLN A 32 0.88 7.81 3.80
CA GLN A 32 0.47 6.49 4.26
C GLN A 32 -0.82 6.03 3.57
N THR A 33 -0.79 4.83 2.99
CA THR A 33 -1.94 4.25 2.30
C THR A 33 -2.82 3.48 3.26
N ARG A 34 -4.07 3.21 2.85
CA ARG A 34 -4.95 2.25 3.53
C ARG A 34 -4.81 0.87 2.95
N ALA A 35 -4.52 0.79 1.65
CA ALA A 35 -4.36 -0.46 0.93
C ALA A 35 -3.59 -0.18 -0.35
N ILE A 36 -3.18 -1.24 -1.03
CA ILE A 36 -2.60 -1.14 -2.37
C ILE A 36 -3.23 -2.20 -3.24
N HIS A 37 -3.32 -1.91 -4.54
CA HIS A 37 -3.79 -2.89 -5.51
C HIS A 37 -2.63 -3.22 -6.45
N CYS A 38 -2.32 -4.50 -6.57
CA CYS A 38 -1.23 -4.93 -7.44
C CYS A 38 -1.75 -5.19 -8.85
N ASN A 39 -1.14 -4.54 -9.81
CA ASN A 39 -1.53 -4.67 -11.21
C ASN A 39 -0.57 -5.55 -12.00
N THR A 40 0.54 -5.96 -11.43
CA THR A 40 1.55 -6.78 -12.11
C THR A 40 2.23 -7.68 -11.10
N ASP A 41 2.25 -8.98 -11.37
CA ASP A 41 2.97 -9.94 -10.53
C ASP A 41 4.45 -9.58 -10.50
N ALA A 42 5.01 -9.42 -9.32
CA ALA A 42 6.44 -9.17 -9.17
C ALA A 42 6.83 -9.25 -7.70
N THR A 43 8.13 -9.17 -7.46
CA THR A 43 8.68 -9.04 -6.11
C THR A 43 8.94 -7.56 -5.88
N TYR A 44 8.44 -7.06 -4.77
CA TYR A 44 8.51 -5.63 -4.44
C TYR A 44 9.21 -5.45 -3.10
N GLU A 45 9.81 -4.28 -2.91
CA GLU A 45 10.24 -3.83 -1.59
C GLU A 45 9.23 -2.84 -1.07
N VAL A 46 8.64 -3.15 0.07
CA VAL A 46 7.59 -2.33 0.67
C VAL A 46 8.07 -1.81 2.02
N THR A 47 7.72 -0.57 2.35
CA THR A 47 7.99 0.02 3.65
C THR A 47 6.66 0.28 4.32
N PHE A 48 6.38 -0.44 5.39
CA PHE A 48 5.16 -0.24 6.15
C PHE A 48 5.26 1.04 6.97
N SER A 49 4.13 1.64 7.27
CA SER A 49 4.10 2.94 7.93
C SER A 49 4.72 2.91 9.33
N GLY A 50 4.79 1.76 9.95
CA GLY A 50 5.42 1.61 11.27
C GLY A 50 6.88 1.21 11.23
N ASP A 51 7.44 1.01 10.03
CA ASP A 51 8.81 0.52 9.88
C ASP A 51 9.73 1.59 9.36
N SER A 52 11.01 1.46 9.70
CA SER A 52 12.05 2.36 9.18
C SER A 52 12.83 1.74 8.02
N SER A 53 12.59 0.48 7.69
CA SER A 53 13.28 -0.20 6.61
C SER A 53 12.29 -1.02 5.79
N SER A 54 12.68 -1.34 4.56
CA SER A 54 11.82 -2.07 3.63
C SER A 54 11.90 -3.58 3.86
N VAL A 55 10.86 -4.25 3.38
CA VAL A 55 10.77 -5.73 3.39
C VAL A 55 10.46 -6.16 1.97
N THR A 56 11.08 -7.24 1.53
CA THR A 56 10.82 -7.79 0.20
C THR A 56 9.62 -8.73 0.27
N MET A 57 8.66 -8.53 -0.62
CA MET A 57 7.45 -9.35 -0.68
C MET A 57 7.06 -9.62 -2.13
N ASP A 58 6.52 -10.82 -2.37
CA ASP A 58 5.92 -11.15 -3.66
C ASP A 58 4.46 -10.71 -3.64
N LEU A 59 4.05 -9.93 -4.61
CA LEU A 59 2.66 -9.50 -4.75
C LEU A 59 2.10 -10.02 -6.06
N LYS A 60 0.83 -10.37 -6.05
CA LYS A 60 0.15 -11.00 -7.18
C LYS A 60 -0.79 -10.04 -7.87
N GLU A 61 -0.82 -10.13 -9.20
CA GLU A 61 -1.69 -9.32 -10.03
C GLU A 61 -3.15 -9.51 -9.64
N GLY A 62 -3.89 -8.43 -9.61
CA GLY A 62 -5.33 -8.45 -9.35
C GLY A 62 -5.71 -8.53 -7.87
N VAL A 63 -4.74 -8.53 -6.97
CA VAL A 63 -5.02 -8.63 -5.53
C VAL A 63 -4.89 -7.25 -4.88
N THR A 64 -5.86 -6.94 -4.02
CA THR A 64 -5.79 -5.74 -3.17
C THR A 64 -5.28 -6.15 -1.80
N TYR A 65 -4.18 -5.55 -1.38
CA TYR A 65 -3.54 -5.84 -0.11
C TYR A 65 -3.86 -4.73 0.89
N PRO A 66 -4.36 -5.07 2.09
CA PRO A 66 -4.68 -4.06 3.10
C PRO A 66 -3.43 -3.59 3.84
N PHE A 67 -2.48 -3.07 3.10
CA PHE A 67 -1.17 -2.64 3.63
C PHE A 67 -1.15 -1.12 3.79
N SER A 68 -0.73 -0.68 4.96
CA SER A 68 -0.48 0.73 5.22
C SER A 68 1.00 0.99 4.94
N LEU A 69 1.30 1.49 3.76
CA LEU A 69 2.67 1.68 3.29
C LEU A 69 3.02 3.16 3.16
N THR A 70 4.29 3.45 3.29
CA THR A 70 4.84 4.78 2.98
C THR A 70 5.78 4.74 1.79
N ASN A 71 6.15 3.57 1.31
CA ASN A 71 6.94 3.44 0.10
C ASN A 71 6.77 2.04 -0.49
N ILE A 72 6.96 1.95 -1.81
CA ILE A 72 7.01 0.68 -2.52
C ILE A 72 7.87 0.87 -3.76
N THR A 73 8.82 -0.04 -3.95
CA THR A 73 9.74 -0.02 -5.09
C THR A 73 9.88 -1.46 -5.58
N ASP A 74 10.63 -1.67 -6.66
CA ASP A 74 10.91 -3.03 -7.09
C ASP A 74 11.96 -3.66 -6.16
N SER A 75 12.25 -4.94 -6.37
CA SER A 75 13.11 -5.69 -5.45
C SER A 75 14.55 -5.19 -5.40
N GLY A 76 14.96 -4.35 -6.33
CA GLY A 76 16.28 -3.73 -6.33
C GLY A 76 16.29 -2.31 -5.81
N SER A 77 15.24 -1.88 -5.15
CA SER A 77 15.06 -0.50 -4.69
C SER A 77 15.01 0.51 -5.84
N SER A 78 14.72 0.06 -7.04
CA SER A 78 14.57 0.91 -8.21
C SER A 78 13.11 1.33 -8.36
N ALA A 79 12.89 2.39 -9.11
CA ALA A 79 11.53 2.86 -9.36
C ALA A 79 10.72 1.80 -10.12
N LEU A 80 9.47 1.63 -9.73
CA LEU A 80 8.53 0.79 -10.46
C LEU A 80 8.20 1.46 -11.79
N SER A 81 7.74 0.66 -12.75
CA SER A 81 7.07 1.24 -13.92
C SER A 81 5.73 1.83 -13.46
N ALA A 82 5.34 2.94 -14.07
CA ALA A 82 4.08 3.56 -13.72
C ALA A 82 2.94 2.58 -13.97
N GLY A 83 1.99 2.54 -13.04
CA GLY A 83 0.81 1.68 -13.18
C GLY A 83 0.96 0.26 -12.67
N GLN A 84 2.12 -0.13 -12.15
CA GLN A 84 2.26 -1.47 -11.56
C GLN A 84 1.49 -1.59 -10.25
N ILE A 85 1.40 -0.53 -9.50
CA ILE A 85 0.73 -0.49 -8.20
C ILE A 85 -0.21 0.70 -8.16
N THR A 86 -1.41 0.50 -7.64
CA THR A 86 -2.35 1.57 -7.35
C THR A 86 -2.40 1.77 -5.84
N LEU A 87 -2.15 2.98 -5.39
CA LEU A 87 -2.19 3.34 -3.97
C LEU A 87 -3.61 3.74 -3.61
N LEU A 88 -4.12 3.20 -2.51
CA LEU A 88 -5.48 3.46 -2.06
C LEU A 88 -5.43 4.22 -0.73
N TYR A 89 -6.07 5.36 -0.71
CA TYR A 89 -6.08 6.25 0.45
C TYR A 89 -7.43 6.34 1.12
#